data_ede6cf61ff4ac01fba14a546b13efc28
#
_entry.id   ede6cf61ff4ac01fba14a546b13efc28
#
_cell.length_a   1.000
_cell.length_b   1.000
_cell.length_c   1.000
_cell.angle_alpha   90.00
_cell.angle_beta   90.00
_cell.angle_gamma   90.00
#
_symmetry.space_group_name_H-M   'P 1'
#
loop_
_entity.id
_entity.type
_entity.pdbx_description
1 polymer ?
#
loop_
_entity_poly.entity_id
_entity_poly.type
_entity_poly.pdbx_seq_one_letter_code
_entity_poly.pdbx_strand_id
1 'polypeptide(L)'
;MESSQLELNSKLLNSCYDGDSELVQELLDFGATVFCSDETGRTPLHFAAASGDVKTIECVLNAGIPWNSIDDGKYSAGDYALQTANSKEAYDYLVEFGYKTELVLKNLGKSNVPITTVDTSTEEFKNIKESNKESQDLGKETSINKELASNIDYLNSPITYIGDRLLDAQNNGVMMEWEEPIMYQHALAMCKRNDEFPTSTSEPKLKVLNVGFGMGIIDSILQTFNPKLHVIVEAHKDVYNFMISQGWDKKPNVIILFGRWQDKLPELQEIGKFDAIFFDTFGEFYQDLHQFHTSIFGIKDKILLEPSGIYSFFNGLGGHNLLFHDVYCKVVNYDLNLLGVDTKFVPVVVDDDSISEEAWKGINRPYWMLQQYNLPICTLKKQS
;
A
#
# COMPACT_ATOMS: atom_id res chain seq x y z
N MET A 1 25.75 35.87 3.76
CA MET A 1 24.36 35.40 3.61
C MET A 1 24.22 33.90 3.88
N GLU A 2 25.02 33.02 3.26
CA GLU A 2 24.95 31.55 3.53
C GLU A 2 25.22 31.14 4.98
N SER A 3 26.21 31.71 5.65
CA SER A 3 26.50 31.37 7.05
C SER A 3 25.38 31.79 8.02
N SER A 4 24.65 32.86 7.69
CA SER A 4 23.50 33.33 8.47
C SER A 4 22.27 32.38 8.30
N GLN A 5 22.06 31.84 7.09
CA GLN A 5 20.97 30.88 6.84
C GLN A 5 21.24 29.54 7.52
N LEU A 6 22.49 29.05 7.47
CA LEU A 6 22.86 27.80 8.16
C LEU A 6 22.66 27.91 9.68
N GLU A 7 23.03 29.06 10.29
CA GLU A 7 22.80 29.28 11.72
C GLU A 7 21.30 29.33 12.05
N LEU A 8 20.48 29.96 11.20
CA LEU A 8 19.02 30.03 11.38
C LEU A 8 18.38 28.66 11.27
N ASN A 9 18.76 27.86 10.28
CA ASN A 9 18.25 26.49 10.10
C ASN A 9 18.70 25.58 11.25
N SER A 10 19.93 25.72 11.76
CA SER A 10 20.39 24.98 12.93
C SER A 10 19.57 25.30 14.19
N LYS A 11 19.23 26.58 14.38
CA LYS A 11 18.32 26.98 15.46
C LYS A 11 16.93 26.38 15.29
N LEU A 12 16.41 26.35 14.06
CA LEU A 12 15.12 25.71 13.77
C LEU A 12 15.11 24.23 14.14
N LEU A 13 16.14 23.46 13.74
CA LEU A 13 16.26 22.03 14.09
C LEU A 13 16.25 21.84 15.62
N ASN A 14 17.01 22.65 16.36
CA ASN A 14 17.07 22.56 17.82
C ASN A 14 15.73 22.92 18.47
N SER A 15 15.08 24.00 18.03
CA SER A 15 13.76 24.39 18.56
C SER A 15 12.69 23.35 18.26
N CYS A 16 12.77 22.67 17.09
CA CYS A 16 11.90 21.53 16.78
C CYS A 16 12.13 20.37 17.76
N TYR A 17 13.40 20.07 18.09
CA TYR A 17 13.72 19.01 19.04
C TYR A 17 13.27 19.34 20.47
N ASP A 18 13.37 20.61 20.86
CA ASP A 18 12.94 21.10 22.19
C ASP A 18 11.40 21.16 22.30
N GLY A 19 10.66 21.05 21.20
CA GLY A 19 9.20 21.16 21.20
C GLY A 19 8.69 22.59 21.41
N ASP A 20 9.53 23.61 21.12
CA ASP A 20 9.18 25.01 21.28
C ASP A 20 8.48 25.55 20.02
N SER A 21 7.17 25.30 19.96
CA SER A 21 6.36 25.68 18.80
C SER A 21 6.32 27.20 18.57
N GLU A 22 6.43 28.03 19.62
CA GLU A 22 6.42 29.49 19.51
C GLU A 22 7.72 29.95 18.82
N LEU A 23 8.87 29.47 19.29
CA LEU A 23 10.17 29.80 18.70
C LEU A 23 10.32 29.22 17.27
N VAL A 24 9.78 28.03 17.02
CA VAL A 24 9.72 27.45 15.66
C VAL A 24 8.98 28.38 14.72
N GLN A 25 7.79 28.88 15.10
CA GLN A 25 7.03 29.82 14.29
C GLN A 25 7.78 31.13 14.07
N GLU A 26 8.38 31.70 15.10
CA GLU A 26 9.19 32.91 14.98
C GLU A 26 10.38 32.74 14.00
N LEU A 27 11.07 31.59 14.07
CA LEU A 27 12.19 31.29 13.17
C LEU A 27 11.76 31.15 11.72
N LEU A 28 10.60 30.51 11.48
CA LEU A 28 10.01 30.39 10.15
C LEU A 28 9.62 31.77 9.59
N ASP A 29 9.01 32.64 10.40
CA ASP A 29 8.66 33.99 10.00
C ASP A 29 9.90 34.86 9.73
N PHE A 30 11.02 34.56 10.38
CA PHE A 30 12.33 35.18 10.15
C PHE A 30 13.05 34.65 8.91
N GLY A 31 12.50 33.63 8.24
CA GLY A 31 13.03 33.08 6.99
C GLY A 31 13.86 31.81 7.17
N ALA A 32 13.76 31.10 8.30
CA ALA A 32 14.25 29.72 8.37
C ALA A 32 13.47 28.84 7.39
N THR A 33 14.14 27.86 6.78
CA THR A 33 13.48 26.95 5.84
C THR A 33 13.30 25.56 6.44
N VAL A 34 12.11 24.97 6.24
CA VAL A 34 11.85 23.58 6.60
C VAL A 34 12.53 22.59 5.65
N PHE A 35 13.03 23.06 4.50
CA PHE A 35 13.77 22.25 3.51
C PHE A 35 15.27 22.17 3.85
N CYS A 36 15.58 21.87 5.11
CA CYS A 36 16.93 21.64 5.59
C CYS A 36 17.00 20.30 6.31
N SER A 37 18.19 19.77 6.49
CA SER A 37 18.46 18.57 7.27
C SER A 37 19.80 18.67 7.99
N ASP A 38 20.00 17.81 8.98
CA ASP A 38 21.30 17.58 9.57
C ASP A 38 22.18 16.64 8.72
N GLU A 39 23.35 16.27 9.25
CA GLU A 39 24.34 15.40 8.59
C GLU A 39 23.84 13.96 8.37
N THR A 40 22.74 13.56 9.00
CA THR A 40 22.12 12.24 8.89
C THR A 40 20.81 12.26 8.10
N GLY A 41 20.50 13.37 7.42
CA GLY A 41 19.29 13.54 6.63
C GLY A 41 18.03 13.84 7.44
N ARG A 42 18.12 14.02 8.78
CA ARG A 42 16.96 14.34 9.61
C ARG A 42 16.50 15.78 9.37
N THR A 43 15.26 15.92 9.01
CA THR A 43 14.60 17.21 8.71
C THR A 43 13.95 17.81 9.96
N PRO A 44 13.51 19.09 9.93
CA PRO A 44 12.72 19.67 11.03
C PRO A 44 11.54 18.80 11.49
N LEU A 45 10.91 18.06 10.57
CA LEU A 45 9.80 17.16 10.92
C LEU A 45 10.24 15.96 11.77
N HIS A 46 11.42 15.38 11.52
CA HIS A 46 11.98 14.31 12.36
C HIS A 46 12.26 14.81 13.77
N PHE A 47 12.83 16.01 13.90
CA PHE A 47 13.12 16.64 15.19
C PHE A 47 11.83 17.00 15.96
N ALA A 48 10.84 17.60 15.29
CA ALA A 48 9.53 17.89 15.87
C ALA A 48 8.81 16.61 16.33
N ALA A 49 8.89 15.54 15.54
CA ALA A 49 8.33 14.25 15.92
C ALA A 49 9.06 13.62 17.12
N ALA A 50 10.40 13.79 17.20
CA ALA A 50 11.21 13.33 18.33
C ALA A 50 10.90 14.07 19.64
N SER A 51 10.42 15.32 19.58
CA SER A 51 9.96 16.04 20.77
C SER A 51 8.61 15.51 21.29
N GLY A 52 7.78 14.96 20.39
CA GLY A 52 6.42 14.52 20.68
C GLY A 52 5.38 15.65 20.81
N ASP A 53 5.79 16.91 20.61
CA ASP A 53 4.89 18.05 20.66
C ASP A 53 4.11 18.23 19.34
N VAL A 54 2.80 18.02 19.41
CA VAL A 54 1.92 18.08 18.24
C VAL A 54 1.88 19.47 17.60
N LYS A 55 1.99 20.54 18.39
CA LYS A 55 1.96 21.91 17.86
C LYS A 55 3.22 22.21 17.06
N THR A 56 4.38 21.75 17.52
CA THR A 56 5.63 21.87 16.79
C THR A 56 5.60 21.09 15.46
N ILE A 57 5.04 19.87 15.48
CA ILE A 57 4.80 19.09 14.26
C ILE A 57 3.89 19.85 13.30
N GLU A 58 2.80 20.43 13.81
CA GLU A 58 1.85 21.21 13.02
C GLU A 58 2.52 22.44 12.37
N CYS A 59 3.35 23.18 13.10
CA CYS A 59 4.06 24.34 12.58
C CYS A 59 4.93 23.97 11.37
N VAL A 60 5.74 22.92 11.46
CA VAL A 60 6.63 22.53 10.36
C VAL A 60 5.87 21.92 9.18
N LEU A 61 4.79 21.17 9.42
CA LEU A 61 3.96 20.62 8.35
C LEU A 61 3.22 21.74 7.59
N ASN A 62 2.69 22.73 8.30
CA ASN A 62 2.04 23.90 7.69
C ASN A 62 3.03 24.78 6.91
N ALA A 63 4.31 24.75 7.24
CA ALA A 63 5.38 25.39 6.47
C ALA A 63 5.74 24.63 5.19
N GLY A 64 5.09 23.49 4.90
CA GLY A 64 5.15 22.78 3.62
C GLY A 64 6.17 21.66 3.51
N ILE A 65 6.73 21.17 4.62
CA ILE A 65 7.62 20.02 4.59
C ILE A 65 6.84 18.77 4.13
N PRO A 66 7.42 17.89 3.28
CA PRO A 66 6.78 16.64 2.92
C PRO A 66 6.58 15.73 4.14
N TRP A 67 5.34 15.28 4.39
CA TRP A 67 5.00 14.41 5.51
C TRP A 67 5.72 13.05 5.46
N ASN A 68 6.08 12.59 4.27
CA ASN A 68 6.72 11.30 3.97
C ASN A 68 8.25 11.39 3.83
N SER A 69 8.87 12.44 4.39
CA SER A 69 10.32 12.54 4.44
C SER A 69 10.93 11.39 5.25
N ILE A 70 12.03 10.83 4.75
CA ILE A 70 12.85 9.83 5.45
C ILE A 70 14.28 10.34 5.59
N ASP A 71 14.93 9.94 6.67
CA ASP A 71 16.36 10.21 6.88
C ASP A 71 17.27 9.19 6.15
N ASP A 72 18.58 9.31 6.31
CA ASP A 72 19.56 8.39 5.68
C ASP A 72 19.44 6.95 6.21
N GLY A 73 18.93 6.78 7.45
CA GLY A 73 18.59 5.48 8.04
C GLY A 73 17.25 4.89 7.57
N LYS A 74 16.53 5.59 6.71
CA LYS A 74 15.17 5.25 6.21
C LYS A 74 14.06 5.36 7.26
N TYR A 75 14.34 6.06 8.37
CA TYR A 75 13.32 6.37 9.37
C TYR A 75 12.48 7.58 8.95
N SER A 76 11.17 7.48 9.18
CA SER A 76 10.21 8.58 9.00
C SER A 76 10.00 9.35 10.31
N ALA A 77 9.34 10.49 10.23
CA ALA A 77 8.90 11.22 11.42
C ALA A 77 8.04 10.36 12.37
N GLY A 78 7.26 9.41 11.83
CA GLY A 78 6.48 8.46 12.63
C GLY A 78 7.33 7.55 13.50
N ASP A 79 8.48 7.10 12.99
CA ASP A 79 9.43 6.29 13.76
C ASP A 79 9.98 7.08 14.95
N TYR A 80 10.32 8.35 14.76
CA TYR A 80 10.78 9.24 15.83
C TYR A 80 9.71 9.52 16.87
N ALA A 81 8.45 9.72 16.44
CA ALA A 81 7.32 9.91 17.36
C ALA A 81 7.12 8.69 18.28
N LEU A 82 7.22 7.47 17.73
CA LEU A 82 7.02 6.24 18.51
C LEU A 82 8.26 5.84 19.32
N GLN A 83 9.46 5.87 18.72
CA GLN A 83 10.66 5.30 19.33
C GLN A 83 11.41 6.28 20.22
N THR A 84 11.40 7.57 19.89
CA THR A 84 12.12 8.61 20.63
C THR A 84 11.22 9.33 21.63
N ALA A 85 10.10 9.87 21.14
CA ALA A 85 9.17 10.60 21.99
C ALA A 85 8.23 9.67 22.79
N ASN A 86 8.06 8.43 22.36
CA ASN A 86 7.03 7.50 22.88
C ASN A 86 5.62 8.14 22.88
N SER A 87 5.35 8.93 21.82
CA SER A 87 4.12 9.73 21.71
C SER A 87 3.22 9.16 20.62
N LYS A 88 2.23 8.39 21.04
CA LYS A 88 1.19 7.91 20.13
C LYS A 88 0.34 9.06 19.56
N GLU A 89 0.15 10.14 20.33
CA GLU A 89 -0.60 11.32 19.90
C GLU A 89 0.08 12.01 18.71
N ALA A 90 1.40 12.22 18.79
CA ALA A 90 2.21 12.78 17.70
C ALA A 90 2.18 11.86 16.46
N TYR A 91 2.28 10.54 16.67
CA TYR A 91 2.18 9.57 15.59
C TYR A 91 0.80 9.61 14.90
N ASP A 92 -0.28 9.57 15.68
CA ASP A 92 -1.65 9.59 15.15
C ASP A 92 -1.92 10.90 14.38
N TYR A 93 -1.35 12.02 14.82
CA TYR A 93 -1.41 13.29 14.11
C TYR A 93 -0.72 13.23 12.75
N LEU A 94 0.49 12.66 12.70
CA LEU A 94 1.25 12.45 11.45
C LEU A 94 0.48 11.55 10.46
N VAL A 95 -0.10 10.46 10.94
CA VAL A 95 -0.94 9.57 10.11
C VAL A 95 -2.14 10.31 9.55
N GLU A 96 -2.83 11.10 10.38
CA GLU A 96 -4.01 11.86 9.94
C GLU A 96 -3.65 12.97 8.94
N PHE A 97 -2.52 13.65 9.15
CA PHE A 97 -2.03 14.66 8.22
C PHE A 97 -1.64 14.05 6.87
N GLY A 98 -0.87 12.94 6.89
CA GLY A 98 -0.49 12.21 5.68
C GLY A 98 -1.71 11.74 4.89
N TYR A 99 -2.69 11.14 5.57
CA TYR A 99 -3.95 10.73 4.96
C TYR A 99 -4.70 11.89 4.27
N LYS A 100 -4.86 13.03 4.97
CA LYS A 100 -5.52 14.21 4.38
C LYS A 100 -4.76 14.75 3.18
N THR A 101 -3.43 14.77 3.25
CA THR A 101 -2.57 15.21 2.16
C THR A 101 -2.73 14.32 0.93
N GLU A 102 -2.71 12.99 1.10
CA GLU A 102 -2.92 12.04 0.00
C GLU A 102 -4.30 12.22 -0.67
N LEU A 103 -5.35 12.46 0.12
CA LEU A 103 -6.69 12.75 -0.45
C LEU A 103 -6.73 14.05 -1.24
N VAL A 104 -6.03 15.10 -0.78
CA VAL A 104 -5.95 16.38 -1.51
C VAL A 104 -5.19 16.18 -2.82
N LEU A 105 -4.01 15.54 -2.79
CA LEU A 105 -3.21 15.25 -3.98
C LEU A 105 -3.98 14.41 -5.00
N LYS A 106 -4.70 13.40 -4.54
CA LYS A 106 -5.56 12.56 -5.40
C LYS A 106 -6.66 13.38 -6.09
N ASN A 107 -7.30 14.29 -5.37
CA ASN A 107 -8.35 15.16 -5.92
C ASN A 107 -7.78 16.20 -6.89
N LEU A 108 -6.62 16.79 -6.61
CA LEU A 108 -5.92 17.70 -7.50
C LEU A 108 -5.48 17.01 -8.80
N GLY A 109 -5.04 15.77 -8.74
CA GLY A 109 -4.71 14.95 -9.91
C GLY A 109 -5.92 14.63 -10.82
N LYS A 110 -7.14 14.70 -10.29
CA LYS A 110 -8.39 14.49 -11.04
C LYS A 110 -9.01 15.77 -11.60
N SER A 111 -8.67 16.93 -11.04
CA SER A 111 -9.19 18.21 -11.51
C SER A 111 -8.36 18.68 -12.71
N ASN A 112 -8.98 18.70 -13.89
CA ASN A 112 -8.47 19.43 -15.06
C ASN A 112 -8.62 20.97 -14.89
N VAL A 113 -8.69 21.47 -13.66
CA VAL A 113 -8.71 22.90 -13.38
C VAL A 113 -7.27 23.38 -13.35
N PRO A 114 -6.88 24.31 -14.22
CA PRO A 114 -5.57 24.96 -14.12
C PRO A 114 -5.48 25.60 -12.73
N ILE A 115 -4.37 25.40 -12.03
CA ILE A 115 -4.09 26.05 -10.74
C ILE A 115 -3.85 27.55 -11.05
N THR A 116 -4.91 28.32 -11.13
CA THR A 116 -4.87 29.78 -11.43
C THR A 116 -5.39 30.63 -10.29
N THR A 117 -5.44 30.16 -9.07
CA THR A 117 -5.89 30.98 -7.93
C THR A 117 -5.03 30.80 -6.68
N VAL A 118 -3.71 30.81 -6.84
CA VAL A 118 -2.80 31.20 -5.75
C VAL A 118 -2.09 32.43 -6.27
N ASP A 119 -2.26 33.55 -5.58
CA ASP A 119 -1.61 34.82 -5.90
C ASP A 119 -0.09 34.68 -5.76
N THR A 120 0.58 34.42 -6.89
CA THR A 120 2.02 34.20 -6.98
C THR A 120 2.67 35.40 -7.65
N SER A 121 2.63 36.56 -6.97
CA SER A 121 3.24 37.80 -7.46
C SER A 121 4.75 37.93 -7.20
N THR A 122 5.43 36.90 -6.70
CA THR A 122 6.89 36.94 -6.45
C THR A 122 7.68 36.30 -7.60
N GLU A 123 8.81 36.94 -7.98
CA GLU A 123 9.67 36.48 -9.10
C GLU A 123 10.30 35.08 -8.88
N GLU A 124 10.47 34.64 -7.65
CA GLU A 124 10.95 33.28 -7.32
C GLU A 124 10.00 32.19 -7.79
N PHE A 125 8.69 32.43 -7.73
CA PHE A 125 7.69 31.49 -8.23
C PHE A 125 7.62 31.41 -9.77
N LYS A 126 8.07 32.43 -10.48
CA LYS A 126 8.15 32.42 -11.96
C LYS A 126 9.24 31.47 -12.45
N ASN A 127 10.38 31.47 -11.81
CA ASN A 127 11.51 30.58 -12.16
C ASN A 127 11.20 29.11 -11.85
N ILE A 128 10.42 28.81 -10.79
CA ILE A 128 9.92 27.47 -10.48
C ILE A 128 8.85 27.03 -11.48
N LYS A 129 8.02 27.97 -12.01
CA LYS A 129 7.02 27.66 -13.03
C LYS A 129 7.62 27.31 -14.40
N GLU A 130 8.75 27.89 -14.79
CA GLU A 130 9.41 27.55 -16.06
C GLU A 130 10.13 26.21 -15.98
N SER A 131 10.78 25.89 -14.87
CA SER A 131 11.38 24.57 -14.63
C SER A 131 10.33 23.46 -14.42
N ASN A 132 9.15 23.78 -13.86
CA ASN A 132 8.07 22.81 -13.64
C ASN A 132 7.13 22.65 -14.85
N LYS A 133 7.13 23.55 -15.85
CA LYS A 133 6.36 23.36 -17.07
C LYS A 133 6.92 22.24 -17.95
N GLU A 134 8.24 22.10 -18.02
CA GLU A 134 8.87 20.97 -18.71
C GLU A 134 8.75 19.65 -17.90
N SER A 135 8.59 19.73 -16.56
CA SER A 135 8.46 18.57 -15.69
C SER A 135 7.02 18.05 -15.52
N GLN A 136 5.99 18.90 -15.71
CA GLN A 136 4.58 18.52 -15.48
C GLN A 136 3.93 17.79 -16.66
N ASP A 137 4.33 18.06 -17.89
CA ASP A 137 3.88 17.27 -19.05
C ASP A 137 4.62 15.92 -19.15
N LEU A 138 5.90 15.87 -18.74
CA LEU A 138 6.63 14.59 -18.65
C LEU A 138 6.17 13.72 -17.43
N GLY A 139 5.72 14.33 -16.32
CA GLY A 139 5.41 13.62 -15.08
C GLY A 139 4.12 12.79 -15.11
N LYS A 140 3.09 13.21 -15.87
CA LYS A 140 1.82 12.48 -15.98
C LYS A 140 1.87 11.36 -17.01
N GLU A 141 2.51 11.57 -18.14
CA GLU A 141 2.74 10.51 -19.12
C GLU A 141 3.80 9.49 -18.65
N THR A 142 4.81 9.93 -17.90
CA THR A 142 5.90 9.04 -17.46
C THR A 142 5.51 8.14 -16.30
N SER A 143 4.61 8.53 -15.36
CA SER A 143 4.20 7.64 -14.27
C SER A 143 3.27 6.53 -14.76
N ILE A 144 2.22 6.85 -15.51
CA ILE A 144 1.29 5.86 -16.07
C ILE A 144 1.99 4.97 -17.11
N ASN A 145 2.85 5.54 -17.95
CA ASN A 145 3.63 4.76 -18.93
C ASN A 145 4.71 3.91 -18.27
N LYS A 146 5.30 4.35 -17.15
CA LYS A 146 6.30 3.59 -16.39
C LYS A 146 5.66 2.44 -15.60
N GLU A 147 4.45 2.62 -15.09
CA GLU A 147 3.65 1.61 -14.39
C GLU A 147 3.15 0.53 -15.36
N LEU A 148 2.57 0.93 -16.51
CA LEU A 148 2.19 0.00 -17.57
C LEU A 148 3.41 -0.76 -18.13
N ALA A 149 4.55 -0.10 -18.29
CA ALA A 149 5.80 -0.72 -18.71
C ALA A 149 6.30 -1.72 -17.66
N SER A 150 6.31 -1.38 -16.37
CA SER A 150 6.74 -2.26 -15.28
C SER A 150 5.92 -3.55 -15.23
N ASN A 151 4.58 -3.46 -15.32
CA ASN A 151 3.71 -4.64 -15.33
C ASN A 151 3.86 -5.48 -16.60
N ILE A 152 4.04 -4.86 -17.77
CA ILE A 152 4.28 -5.56 -19.04
C ILE A 152 5.67 -6.23 -19.02
N ASP A 153 6.67 -5.54 -18.49
CA ASP A 153 8.03 -6.08 -18.37
C ASP A 153 8.05 -7.29 -17.42
N TYR A 154 7.36 -7.22 -16.29
CA TYR A 154 7.21 -8.35 -15.37
C TYR A 154 6.58 -9.57 -16.07
N LEU A 155 5.45 -9.40 -16.77
CA LEU A 155 4.74 -10.49 -17.42
C LEU A 155 5.54 -11.15 -18.57
N ASN A 156 6.50 -10.42 -19.15
CA ASN A 156 7.37 -10.91 -20.23
C ASN A 156 8.74 -11.38 -19.72
N SER A 157 9.08 -11.12 -18.46
CA SER A 157 10.37 -11.49 -17.88
C SER A 157 10.28 -12.89 -17.24
N PRO A 158 11.36 -13.69 -17.28
CA PRO A 158 11.36 -14.98 -16.61
C PRO A 158 11.28 -14.80 -15.09
N ILE A 159 10.58 -15.71 -14.44
CA ILE A 159 10.57 -15.84 -12.99
C ILE A 159 11.23 -17.15 -12.57
N THR A 160 11.71 -17.20 -11.34
CA THR A 160 12.45 -18.37 -10.84
C THR A 160 11.92 -18.79 -9.48
N TYR A 161 11.57 -20.09 -9.37
CA TYR A 161 11.26 -20.73 -8.10
C TYR A 161 12.54 -21.27 -7.48
N ILE A 162 12.93 -20.79 -6.30
CA ILE A 162 14.12 -21.23 -5.56
C ILE A 162 13.74 -21.55 -4.12
N GLY A 163 13.58 -22.85 -3.83
CA GLY A 163 13.18 -23.29 -2.50
C GLY A 163 11.84 -22.69 -2.08
N ASP A 164 11.88 -21.82 -1.09
CA ASP A 164 10.78 -21.13 -0.45
C ASP A 164 10.43 -19.74 -1.07
N ARG A 165 10.93 -19.45 -2.28
CA ARG A 165 10.91 -18.12 -2.87
C ARG A 165 10.52 -18.15 -4.34
N LEU A 166 9.74 -17.15 -4.74
CA LEU A 166 9.48 -16.77 -6.12
C LEU A 166 10.14 -15.43 -6.40
N LEU A 167 11.07 -15.41 -7.35
CA LEU A 167 11.88 -14.24 -7.69
C LEU A 167 11.65 -13.79 -9.13
N ASP A 168 11.71 -12.49 -9.37
CA ASP A 168 11.74 -11.92 -10.72
C ASP A 168 13.13 -12.01 -11.37
N ALA A 169 13.24 -11.53 -12.61
CA ALA A 169 14.50 -11.53 -13.37
C ALA A 169 15.61 -10.66 -12.73
N GLN A 170 15.27 -9.75 -11.82
CA GLN A 170 16.20 -8.89 -11.10
C GLN A 170 16.51 -9.41 -9.68
N ASN A 171 16.08 -10.61 -9.34
CA ASN A 171 16.15 -11.18 -7.99
C ASN A 171 15.39 -10.35 -6.92
N ASN A 172 14.33 -9.67 -7.29
CA ASN A 172 13.41 -9.13 -6.30
C ASN A 172 12.41 -10.21 -5.86
N GLY A 173 11.96 -10.15 -4.61
CA GLY A 173 10.93 -11.05 -4.11
C GLY A 173 9.58 -10.77 -4.78
N VAL A 174 8.97 -11.82 -5.34
CA VAL A 174 7.59 -11.78 -5.85
C VAL A 174 6.64 -12.38 -4.83
N MET A 175 7.01 -13.51 -4.23
CA MET A 175 6.28 -14.17 -3.15
C MET A 175 7.25 -15.03 -2.33
N MET A 176 7.01 -15.14 -1.04
CA MET A 176 7.87 -15.84 -0.11
C MET A 176 7.05 -16.75 0.81
N GLU A 177 7.59 -17.91 1.19
CA GLU A 177 6.90 -18.87 2.07
C GLU A 177 6.56 -18.30 3.46
N TRP A 178 7.33 -17.32 3.96
CA TRP A 178 7.02 -16.64 5.22
C TRP A 178 5.64 -15.95 5.25
N GLU A 179 5.04 -15.73 4.09
CA GLU A 179 3.69 -15.17 3.98
C GLU A 179 2.60 -16.19 4.36
N GLU A 180 2.92 -17.50 4.45
CA GLU A 180 1.92 -18.54 4.72
C GLU A 180 1.04 -18.26 5.95
N PRO A 181 1.56 -17.82 7.11
CA PRO A 181 0.72 -17.46 8.25
C PRO A 181 -0.26 -16.32 7.96
N ILE A 182 0.16 -15.32 7.17
CA ILE A 182 -0.69 -14.19 6.75
C ILE A 182 -1.77 -14.71 5.79
N MET A 183 -1.39 -15.51 4.79
CA MET A 183 -2.32 -16.11 3.83
C MET A 183 -3.36 -17.01 4.51
N TYR A 184 -2.94 -17.73 5.56
CA TYR A 184 -3.87 -18.52 6.40
C TYR A 184 -4.90 -17.62 7.08
N GLN A 185 -4.50 -16.47 7.64
CA GLN A 185 -5.43 -15.53 8.27
C GLN A 185 -6.41 -14.92 7.24
N HIS A 186 -5.96 -14.62 6.02
CA HIS A 186 -6.84 -14.19 4.94
C HIS A 186 -7.87 -15.26 4.58
N ALA A 187 -7.43 -16.48 4.34
CA ALA A 187 -8.32 -17.59 4.00
C ALA A 187 -9.33 -17.87 5.14
N LEU A 188 -8.85 -17.82 6.39
CA LEU A 188 -9.70 -17.97 7.56
C LEU A 188 -10.77 -16.88 7.64
N ALA A 189 -10.40 -15.61 7.48
CA ALA A 189 -11.32 -14.48 7.51
C ALA A 189 -12.37 -14.58 6.40
N MET A 190 -11.98 -15.02 5.20
CA MET A 190 -12.87 -15.12 4.04
C MET A 190 -13.78 -16.35 4.07
N CYS A 191 -13.33 -17.49 4.60
CA CYS A 191 -14.02 -18.78 4.46
C CYS A 191 -14.77 -19.22 5.72
N LYS A 192 -14.39 -18.73 6.92
CA LYS A 192 -15.09 -19.05 8.16
C LYS A 192 -16.49 -18.44 8.16
N ARG A 193 -17.52 -19.23 8.45
CA ARG A 193 -18.91 -18.79 8.56
C ARG A 193 -19.49 -19.19 9.93
N ASN A 194 -20.11 -18.23 10.63
CA ASN A 194 -20.83 -18.46 11.91
C ASN A 194 -20.00 -19.25 12.95
N ASP A 195 -18.70 -18.94 13.06
CA ASP A 195 -17.75 -19.67 13.93
C ASP A 195 -17.55 -21.16 13.59
N GLU A 196 -18.14 -21.66 12.51
CA GLU A 196 -17.91 -22.97 11.99
C GLU A 196 -16.83 -22.97 10.91
N PHE A 197 -15.92 -23.93 11.00
CA PHE A 197 -14.96 -24.22 9.94
C PHE A 197 -15.61 -25.15 8.93
N PRO A 198 -15.67 -24.82 7.63
CA PRO A 198 -15.96 -25.81 6.61
C PRO A 198 -14.91 -26.92 6.72
N THR A 199 -15.36 -28.14 6.96
CA THR A 199 -14.47 -29.32 7.01
C THR A 199 -14.57 -30.07 5.69
N SER A 200 -13.59 -30.90 5.39
CA SER A 200 -13.60 -31.78 4.20
C SER A 200 -14.80 -32.73 4.15
N THR A 201 -15.52 -32.89 5.26
CA THR A 201 -16.73 -33.71 5.37
C THR A 201 -18.03 -32.90 5.23
N SER A 202 -17.97 -31.56 5.24
CA SER A 202 -19.12 -30.70 5.00
C SER A 202 -19.41 -30.59 3.49
N GLU A 203 -20.69 -30.41 3.11
CA GLU A 203 -21.01 -30.12 1.71
C GLU A 203 -20.34 -28.83 1.24
N PRO A 204 -19.65 -28.84 0.07
CA PRO A 204 -18.98 -27.66 -0.46
C PRO A 204 -20.01 -26.58 -0.79
N LYS A 205 -19.87 -25.38 -0.24
CA LYS A 205 -20.83 -24.28 -0.44
C LYS A 205 -20.20 -23.04 -1.06
N LEU A 206 -18.93 -22.75 -0.73
CA LEU A 206 -18.30 -21.50 -1.07
C LEU A 206 -17.80 -21.45 -2.51
N LYS A 207 -18.07 -20.36 -3.20
CA LYS A 207 -17.41 -19.97 -4.43
C LYS A 207 -16.29 -19.01 -4.09
N VAL A 208 -15.07 -19.35 -4.44
CA VAL A 208 -13.87 -18.57 -4.11
C VAL A 208 -13.19 -18.10 -5.38
N LEU A 209 -12.76 -16.84 -5.39
CA LEU A 209 -11.92 -16.25 -6.43
C LEU A 209 -10.59 -15.86 -5.82
N ASN A 210 -9.49 -16.30 -6.44
CA ASN A 210 -8.16 -15.77 -6.22
C ASN A 210 -7.64 -15.09 -7.49
N VAL A 211 -7.07 -13.90 -7.37
CA VAL A 211 -6.44 -13.16 -8.46
C VAL A 211 -4.95 -12.99 -8.13
N GLY A 212 -4.12 -13.71 -8.87
CA GLY A 212 -2.69 -13.91 -8.62
C GLY A 212 -2.42 -15.22 -7.86
N PHE A 213 -1.73 -16.15 -8.51
CA PHE A 213 -1.42 -17.46 -7.92
C PHE A 213 -0.07 -17.50 -7.20
N GLY A 214 0.97 -16.90 -7.81
CA GLY A 214 2.32 -16.92 -7.28
C GLY A 214 2.85 -18.33 -7.01
N MET A 215 3.07 -18.65 -5.74
CA MET A 215 3.49 -19.98 -5.27
C MET A 215 2.28 -20.88 -4.93
N GLY A 216 1.05 -20.37 -5.00
CA GLY A 216 -0.17 -21.11 -4.64
C GLY A 216 -0.37 -21.32 -3.15
N ILE A 217 0.24 -20.47 -2.33
CA ILE A 217 0.14 -20.57 -0.86
C ILE A 217 -1.32 -20.43 -0.43
N ILE A 218 -1.95 -19.31 -0.76
CA ILE A 218 -3.34 -19.08 -0.37
C ILE A 218 -4.30 -20.08 -1.06
N ASP A 219 -4.04 -20.44 -2.32
CA ASP A 219 -4.87 -21.40 -3.06
C ASP A 219 -4.86 -22.78 -2.39
N SER A 220 -3.69 -23.21 -1.92
CA SER A 220 -3.55 -24.47 -1.18
C SER A 220 -4.32 -24.44 0.12
N ILE A 221 -4.26 -23.33 0.84
CA ILE A 221 -5.01 -23.13 2.09
C ILE A 221 -6.52 -23.08 1.79
N LEU A 222 -6.95 -22.33 0.77
CA LEU A 222 -8.37 -22.25 0.37
C LEU A 222 -8.96 -23.60 0.01
N GLN A 223 -8.18 -24.50 -0.61
CA GLN A 223 -8.65 -25.89 -0.89
C GLN A 223 -8.94 -26.69 0.38
N THR A 224 -8.29 -26.40 1.52
CA THR A 224 -8.58 -27.06 2.80
C THR A 224 -9.99 -26.74 3.33
N PHE A 225 -10.57 -25.61 2.91
CA PHE A 225 -11.95 -25.23 3.23
C PHE A 225 -13.00 -25.85 2.29
N ASN A 226 -12.60 -26.78 1.40
CA ASN A 226 -13.45 -27.52 0.49
C ASN A 226 -14.44 -26.63 -0.29
N PRO A 227 -13.96 -25.67 -1.10
CA PRO A 227 -14.84 -24.80 -1.87
C PRO A 227 -15.62 -25.57 -2.95
N LYS A 228 -16.88 -25.18 -3.19
CA LYS A 228 -17.67 -25.69 -4.31
C LYS A 228 -17.07 -25.35 -5.67
N LEU A 229 -16.49 -24.15 -5.74
CA LEU A 229 -15.82 -23.63 -6.91
C LEU A 229 -14.66 -22.74 -6.47
N HIS A 230 -13.48 -22.97 -7.03
CA HIS A 230 -12.31 -22.16 -6.85
C HIS A 230 -11.83 -21.65 -8.21
N VAL A 231 -12.01 -20.36 -8.46
CA VAL A 231 -11.56 -19.70 -9.68
C VAL A 231 -10.24 -19.01 -9.39
N ILE A 232 -9.25 -19.23 -10.25
CA ILE A 232 -7.91 -18.65 -10.12
C ILE A 232 -7.63 -17.89 -11.41
N VAL A 233 -7.30 -16.60 -11.29
CA VAL A 233 -6.85 -15.77 -12.41
C VAL A 233 -5.34 -15.60 -12.29
N GLU A 234 -4.59 -15.99 -13.33
CA GLU A 234 -3.14 -15.88 -13.35
C GLU A 234 -2.69 -15.33 -14.70
N ALA A 235 -1.84 -14.29 -14.67
CA ALA A 235 -1.40 -13.60 -15.88
C ALA A 235 0.01 -14.03 -16.35
N HIS A 236 0.88 -14.42 -15.41
CA HIS A 236 2.26 -14.77 -15.74
C HIS A 236 2.35 -16.19 -16.31
N LYS A 237 2.92 -16.31 -17.51
CA LYS A 237 3.01 -17.60 -18.21
C LYS A 237 3.76 -18.68 -17.44
N ASP A 238 4.84 -18.31 -16.76
CA ASP A 238 5.66 -19.29 -16.02
C ASP A 238 4.95 -19.76 -14.76
N VAL A 239 4.20 -18.86 -14.08
CA VAL A 239 3.31 -19.23 -12.95
C VAL A 239 2.21 -20.17 -13.44
N TYR A 240 1.56 -19.85 -14.56
CA TYR A 240 0.56 -20.74 -15.15
C TYR A 240 1.13 -22.14 -15.47
N ASN A 241 2.32 -22.21 -16.08
CA ASN A 241 2.98 -23.49 -16.38
C ASN A 241 3.30 -24.25 -15.06
N PHE A 242 3.73 -23.55 -14.03
CA PHE A 242 3.94 -24.13 -12.70
C PHE A 242 2.65 -24.71 -12.14
N MET A 243 1.52 -23.96 -12.17
CA MET A 243 0.21 -24.45 -11.74
C MET A 243 -0.18 -25.76 -12.44
N ILE A 244 -0.03 -25.82 -13.76
CA ILE A 244 -0.34 -27.03 -14.56
C ILE A 244 0.57 -28.20 -14.16
N SER A 245 1.87 -27.93 -13.94
CA SER A 245 2.82 -28.95 -13.49
C SER A 245 2.46 -29.54 -12.11
N GLN A 246 1.85 -28.73 -11.25
CA GLN A 246 1.36 -29.14 -9.93
C GLN A 246 -0.06 -29.77 -9.96
N GLY A 247 -0.65 -29.91 -11.16
CA GLY A 247 -1.93 -30.57 -11.36
C GLY A 247 -3.16 -29.75 -10.91
N TRP A 248 -3.05 -28.43 -10.84
CA TRP A 248 -4.17 -27.58 -10.46
C TRP A 248 -5.34 -27.66 -11.46
N ASP A 249 -5.04 -27.85 -12.74
CA ASP A 249 -6.00 -28.07 -13.83
C ASP A 249 -6.81 -29.39 -13.70
N LYS A 250 -6.33 -30.31 -12.88
CA LYS A 250 -6.98 -31.63 -12.66
C LYS A 250 -7.91 -31.65 -11.46
N LYS A 251 -7.92 -30.60 -10.64
CA LYS A 251 -8.82 -30.50 -9.49
C LYS A 251 -10.24 -30.21 -10.00
N PRO A 252 -11.25 -31.03 -9.64
CA PRO A 252 -12.59 -30.94 -10.24
C PRO A 252 -13.36 -29.66 -9.90
N ASN A 253 -12.96 -28.97 -8.82
CA ASN A 253 -13.58 -27.73 -8.36
C ASN A 253 -12.77 -26.49 -8.71
N VAL A 254 -11.71 -26.59 -9.55
CA VAL A 254 -10.84 -25.49 -9.93
C VAL A 254 -11.09 -25.09 -11.38
N ILE A 255 -11.21 -23.79 -11.60
CA ILE A 255 -11.18 -23.16 -12.93
C ILE A 255 -10.00 -22.19 -12.96
N ILE A 256 -9.08 -22.37 -13.91
CA ILE A 256 -7.95 -21.47 -14.12
C ILE A 256 -8.27 -20.58 -15.33
N LEU A 257 -8.25 -19.27 -15.13
CA LEU A 257 -8.38 -18.25 -16.17
C LEU A 257 -7.00 -17.66 -16.44
N PHE A 258 -6.34 -18.12 -17.46
CA PHE A 258 -5.01 -17.60 -17.86
C PHE A 258 -5.16 -16.26 -18.58
N GLY A 259 -4.55 -15.21 -18.05
CA GLY A 259 -4.53 -13.86 -18.59
C GLY A 259 -4.66 -12.81 -17.50
N ARG A 260 -4.57 -11.55 -17.90
CA ARG A 260 -4.73 -10.43 -16.95
C ARG A 260 -6.18 -10.39 -16.44
N TRP A 261 -6.36 -10.07 -15.17
CA TRP A 261 -7.69 -10.02 -14.57
C TRP A 261 -8.63 -9.03 -15.28
N GLN A 262 -8.08 -7.92 -15.83
CA GLN A 262 -8.84 -6.95 -16.63
C GLN A 262 -9.51 -7.61 -17.84
N ASP A 263 -8.78 -8.50 -18.51
CA ASP A 263 -9.25 -9.21 -19.70
C ASP A 263 -10.23 -10.35 -19.35
N LYS A 264 -10.17 -10.83 -18.10
CA LYS A 264 -10.99 -11.92 -17.57
C LYS A 264 -12.27 -11.48 -16.86
N LEU A 265 -12.49 -10.17 -16.70
CA LEU A 265 -13.71 -9.64 -16.08
C LEU A 265 -15.01 -10.15 -16.72
N PRO A 266 -15.15 -10.24 -18.07
CA PRO A 266 -16.37 -10.79 -18.68
C PRO A 266 -16.61 -12.25 -18.28
N GLU A 267 -15.58 -13.10 -18.30
CA GLU A 267 -15.69 -14.51 -17.90
C GLU A 267 -16.05 -14.64 -16.41
N LEU A 268 -15.44 -13.80 -15.54
CA LEU A 268 -15.78 -13.75 -14.11
C LEU A 268 -17.24 -13.34 -13.87
N GLN A 269 -17.77 -12.38 -14.65
CA GLN A 269 -19.16 -11.95 -14.57
C GLN A 269 -20.14 -13.06 -15.01
N GLU A 270 -19.77 -13.88 -16.00
CA GLU A 270 -20.55 -15.05 -16.44
C GLU A 270 -20.59 -16.15 -15.37
N ILE A 271 -19.49 -16.38 -14.65
CA ILE A 271 -19.43 -17.31 -13.51
C ILE A 271 -20.35 -16.83 -12.38
N GLY A 272 -20.49 -15.51 -12.23
CA GLY A 272 -21.36 -14.85 -11.26
C GLY A 272 -20.62 -14.48 -9.97
N LYS A 273 -21.39 -14.27 -8.89
CA LYS A 273 -20.85 -13.76 -7.64
C LYS A 273 -20.09 -14.82 -6.84
N PHE A 274 -19.15 -14.34 -6.03
CA PHE A 274 -18.28 -15.14 -5.16
C PHE A 274 -18.58 -14.87 -3.68
N ASP A 275 -18.43 -15.89 -2.85
CA ASP A 275 -18.51 -15.79 -1.39
C ASP A 275 -17.23 -15.25 -0.78
N ALA A 276 -16.10 -15.50 -1.43
CA ALA A 276 -14.77 -15.05 -1.02
C ALA A 276 -13.99 -14.59 -2.25
N ILE A 277 -13.34 -13.43 -2.15
CA ILE A 277 -12.45 -12.90 -3.18
C ILE A 277 -11.13 -12.52 -2.51
N PHE A 278 -10.01 -13.00 -3.06
CA PHE A 278 -8.68 -12.57 -2.69
C PHE A 278 -7.97 -11.94 -3.89
N PHE A 279 -7.21 -10.89 -3.64
CA PHE A 279 -6.44 -10.19 -4.67
C PHE A 279 -5.00 -10.02 -4.20
N ASP A 280 -4.08 -10.59 -4.95
CA ASP A 280 -2.66 -10.47 -4.72
C ASP A 280 -1.92 -10.61 -6.06
N THR A 281 -1.70 -9.50 -6.72
CA THR A 281 -0.97 -9.47 -7.99
C THR A 281 0.32 -8.70 -7.85
N PHE A 282 1.30 -9.03 -8.69
CA PHE A 282 2.48 -8.19 -8.81
C PHE A 282 2.04 -6.78 -9.22
N GLY A 283 2.21 -5.83 -8.31
CA GLY A 283 1.86 -4.42 -8.51
C GLY A 283 2.67 -3.57 -7.54
N GLU A 284 3.43 -2.63 -8.08
CA GLU A 284 4.24 -1.72 -7.26
C GLU A 284 3.45 -0.49 -6.80
N PHE A 285 2.23 -0.29 -7.33
CA PHE A 285 1.50 0.95 -7.16
C PHE A 285 0.06 0.73 -6.68
N TYR A 286 -0.43 1.66 -5.88
CA TYR A 286 -1.81 1.66 -5.38
C TYR A 286 -2.87 1.68 -6.49
N GLN A 287 -2.54 2.23 -7.66
CA GLN A 287 -3.45 2.37 -8.79
C GLN A 287 -4.00 1.04 -9.29
N ASP A 288 -3.19 -0.03 -9.34
CA ASP A 288 -3.62 -1.36 -9.77
C ASP A 288 -4.68 -1.93 -8.80
N LEU A 289 -4.42 -1.84 -7.50
CA LEU A 289 -5.37 -2.26 -6.47
C LEU A 289 -6.66 -1.43 -6.56
N HIS A 290 -6.56 -0.11 -6.70
CA HIS A 290 -7.70 0.78 -6.85
C HIS A 290 -8.51 0.49 -8.12
N GLN A 291 -7.83 0.16 -9.25
CA GLN A 291 -8.49 -0.24 -10.49
C GLN A 291 -9.29 -1.53 -10.30
N PHE A 292 -8.73 -2.51 -9.58
CA PHE A 292 -9.46 -3.73 -9.25
C PHE A 292 -10.69 -3.42 -8.40
N HIS A 293 -10.56 -2.64 -7.33
CA HIS A 293 -11.68 -2.24 -6.48
C HIS A 293 -12.81 -1.59 -7.27
N THR A 294 -12.47 -0.61 -8.14
CA THR A 294 -13.48 0.07 -8.97
C THR A 294 -14.13 -0.87 -9.98
N SER A 295 -13.42 -1.86 -10.46
CA SER A 295 -13.93 -2.84 -11.44
C SER A 295 -14.92 -3.83 -10.83
N ILE A 296 -14.68 -4.26 -9.58
CA ILE A 296 -15.53 -5.27 -8.93
C ILE A 296 -16.65 -4.69 -8.05
N PHE A 297 -16.54 -3.40 -7.64
CA PHE A 297 -17.52 -2.73 -6.77
C PHE A 297 -18.15 -1.49 -7.39
N GLY A 298 -17.50 -0.84 -8.36
CA GLY A 298 -17.91 0.48 -8.88
C GLY A 298 -19.20 0.47 -9.71
N ILE A 299 -19.64 -0.68 -10.22
CA ILE A 299 -20.87 -0.83 -11.00
C ILE A 299 -21.81 -1.76 -10.27
N LYS A 300 -22.93 -1.23 -9.75
CA LYS A 300 -23.86 -1.94 -8.87
C LYS A 300 -24.31 -3.30 -9.39
N ASP A 301 -24.62 -3.42 -10.69
CA ASP A 301 -25.12 -4.66 -11.31
C ASP A 301 -23.99 -5.65 -11.67
N LYS A 302 -22.71 -5.24 -11.50
CA LYS A 302 -21.53 -6.02 -11.83
C LYS A 302 -20.67 -6.38 -10.62
N ILE A 303 -21.20 -6.15 -9.40
CA ILE A 303 -20.50 -6.50 -8.16
C ILE A 303 -20.30 -8.02 -8.13
N LEU A 304 -19.01 -8.44 -8.06
CA LEU A 304 -18.65 -9.85 -8.05
C LEU A 304 -18.78 -10.51 -6.67
N LEU A 305 -18.89 -9.71 -5.59
CA LEU A 305 -19.00 -10.23 -4.24
C LEU A 305 -20.46 -10.50 -3.88
N GLU A 306 -20.75 -11.66 -3.24
CA GLU A 306 -22.05 -11.93 -2.65
C GLU A 306 -22.34 -10.94 -1.50
N PRO A 307 -23.61 -10.64 -1.17
CA PRO A 307 -23.95 -9.71 -0.09
C PRO A 307 -23.36 -10.09 1.28
N SER A 308 -23.20 -11.38 1.54
CA SER A 308 -22.55 -11.93 2.75
C SER A 308 -21.09 -12.34 2.52
N GLY A 309 -20.56 -12.06 1.34
CA GLY A 309 -19.21 -12.41 0.96
C GLY A 309 -18.17 -11.54 1.63
N ILE A 310 -16.93 -11.99 1.62
CA ILE A 310 -15.76 -11.26 2.14
C ILE A 310 -14.74 -11.12 1.03
N TYR A 311 -14.30 -9.89 0.81
CA TYR A 311 -13.16 -9.56 -0.01
C TYR A 311 -11.95 -9.27 0.89
N SER A 312 -10.81 -9.74 0.48
CA SER A 312 -9.53 -9.44 1.11
C SER A 312 -8.43 -9.29 0.05
N PHE A 313 -7.31 -8.67 0.39
CA PHE A 313 -6.20 -8.48 -0.53
C PHE A 313 -4.88 -8.44 0.23
N PHE A 314 -3.76 -8.76 -0.44
CA PHE A 314 -2.45 -8.57 0.15
C PHE A 314 -2.17 -7.07 0.31
N ASN A 315 -2.06 -6.62 1.56
CA ASN A 315 -1.89 -5.22 1.90
C ASN A 315 -0.40 -4.84 2.01
N GLY A 316 0.29 -4.88 0.88
CA GLY A 316 1.74 -4.61 0.80
C GLY A 316 2.13 -3.13 0.77
N LEU A 317 1.15 -2.20 0.70
CA LEU A 317 1.41 -0.78 0.58
C LEU A 317 2.15 -0.22 1.82
N GLY A 318 3.30 0.39 1.58
CA GLY A 318 4.12 0.97 2.66
C GLY A 318 4.76 -0.07 3.58
N GLY A 319 4.89 -1.34 3.18
CA GLY A 319 5.38 -2.46 3.99
C GLY A 319 6.81 -2.32 4.54
N HIS A 320 7.50 -1.25 4.20
CA HIS A 320 8.84 -0.91 4.70
C HIS A 320 8.84 0.23 5.74
N ASN A 321 7.69 0.87 5.98
CA ASN A 321 7.57 1.97 6.95
C ASN A 321 6.15 2.04 7.53
N LEU A 322 6.05 1.99 8.85
CA LEU A 322 4.76 1.89 9.55
C LEU A 322 3.88 3.13 9.34
N LEU A 323 4.46 4.34 9.33
CA LEU A 323 3.70 5.57 9.06
C LEU A 323 3.05 5.52 7.68
N PHE A 324 3.81 5.09 6.66
CA PHE A 324 3.29 5.01 5.29
C PHE A 324 2.21 3.94 5.18
N HIS A 325 2.44 2.77 5.79
CA HIS A 325 1.47 1.68 5.82
C HIS A 325 0.13 2.12 6.44
N ASP A 326 0.16 2.78 7.59
CA ASP A 326 -1.05 3.25 8.27
C ASP A 326 -1.78 4.36 7.50
N VAL A 327 -1.04 5.27 6.85
CA VAL A 327 -1.63 6.29 5.95
C VAL A 327 -2.35 5.62 4.79
N TYR A 328 -1.71 4.66 4.11
CA TYR A 328 -2.33 3.96 2.98
C TYR A 328 -3.50 3.07 3.40
N CYS A 329 -3.48 2.47 4.58
CA CYS A 329 -4.67 1.78 5.12
C CYS A 329 -5.88 2.72 5.20
N LYS A 330 -5.69 3.97 5.65
CA LYS A 330 -6.76 4.98 5.67
C LYS A 330 -7.22 5.39 4.27
N VAL A 331 -6.30 5.57 3.32
CA VAL A 331 -6.62 5.92 1.92
C VAL A 331 -7.44 4.82 1.26
N VAL A 332 -7.01 3.56 1.39
CA VAL A 332 -7.73 2.39 0.86
C VAL A 332 -9.11 2.26 1.49
N ASN A 333 -9.22 2.42 2.81
CA ASN A 333 -10.51 2.39 3.51
C ASN A 333 -11.46 3.47 2.99
N TYR A 334 -10.97 4.69 2.78
CA TYR A 334 -11.76 5.78 2.22
C TYR A 334 -12.29 5.45 0.82
N ASP A 335 -11.43 4.92 -0.05
CA ASP A 335 -11.81 4.56 -1.42
C ASP A 335 -12.82 3.43 -1.48
N LEU A 336 -12.62 2.38 -0.70
CA LEU A 336 -13.57 1.27 -0.59
C LEU A 336 -14.91 1.73 0.00
N ASN A 337 -14.87 2.64 0.97
CA ASN A 337 -16.07 3.22 1.57
C ASN A 337 -16.93 3.97 0.54
N LEU A 338 -16.30 4.71 -0.38
CA LEU A 338 -16.98 5.38 -1.50
C LEU A 338 -17.62 4.39 -2.49
N LEU A 339 -17.06 3.18 -2.59
CA LEU A 339 -17.59 2.09 -3.42
C LEU A 339 -18.67 1.26 -2.71
N GLY A 340 -19.08 1.64 -1.50
CA GLY A 340 -20.09 0.92 -0.74
C GLY A 340 -19.56 -0.32 -0.01
N VAL A 341 -18.28 -0.32 0.31
CA VAL A 341 -17.60 -1.40 1.03
C VAL A 341 -17.13 -0.89 2.39
N ASP A 342 -17.43 -1.65 3.44
CA ASP A 342 -16.87 -1.44 4.79
C ASP A 342 -15.61 -2.29 4.93
N THR A 343 -14.52 -1.65 5.36
CA THR A 343 -13.21 -2.31 5.52
C THR A 343 -12.76 -2.24 6.98
N LYS A 344 -12.37 -3.38 7.52
CA LYS A 344 -11.72 -3.50 8.83
C LYS A 344 -10.33 -4.05 8.65
N PHE A 345 -9.32 -3.34 9.14
CA PHE A 345 -7.96 -3.84 9.25
C PHE A 345 -7.76 -4.55 10.59
N VAL A 346 -7.34 -5.81 10.54
CA VAL A 346 -7.07 -6.62 11.74
C VAL A 346 -5.57 -6.81 11.85
N PRO A 347 -4.93 -6.41 12.97
CA PRO A 347 -3.50 -6.60 13.13
C PRO A 347 -3.16 -8.09 13.25
N VAL A 348 -2.18 -8.53 12.47
CA VAL A 348 -1.56 -9.86 12.50
C VAL A 348 -0.09 -9.67 12.79
N VAL A 349 0.45 -10.39 13.76
CA VAL A 349 1.88 -10.35 14.07
C VAL A 349 2.64 -11.11 12.99
N VAL A 350 3.68 -10.49 12.46
CA VAL A 350 4.67 -11.13 11.57
C VAL A 350 5.84 -11.54 12.43
N ASP A 351 6.26 -12.79 12.31
CA ASP A 351 7.39 -13.33 13.09
C ASP A 351 8.68 -12.60 12.73
N ASP A 352 9.50 -12.27 13.74
CA ASP A 352 10.79 -11.60 13.54
C ASP A 352 11.73 -12.40 12.62
N ASP A 353 11.69 -13.72 12.69
CA ASP A 353 12.49 -14.59 11.80
C ASP A 353 12.06 -14.42 10.32
N SER A 354 10.78 -14.15 10.07
CA SER A 354 10.21 -13.96 8.73
C SER A 354 10.68 -12.67 8.05
N ILE A 355 11.03 -11.65 8.84
CA ILE A 355 11.49 -10.33 8.35
C ILE A 355 12.98 -10.11 8.61
N SER A 356 13.70 -11.12 9.09
CA SER A 356 15.13 -11.07 9.38
C SER A 356 15.99 -10.87 8.12
N GLU A 357 17.22 -10.40 8.30
CA GLU A 357 18.18 -10.31 7.19
C GLU A 357 18.41 -11.65 6.48
N GLU A 358 18.34 -12.77 7.22
CA GLU A 358 18.52 -14.12 6.65
C GLU A 358 17.33 -14.50 5.74
N ALA A 359 16.09 -14.12 6.12
CA ALA A 359 14.90 -14.34 5.27
C ALA A 359 15.03 -13.63 3.92
N TRP A 360 15.66 -12.45 3.90
CA TRP A 360 15.86 -11.64 2.69
C TRP A 360 17.23 -11.81 2.03
N LYS A 361 18.04 -12.74 2.49
CA LYS A 361 19.38 -12.97 1.92
C LYS A 361 19.33 -13.36 0.45
N GLY A 362 20.08 -12.61 -0.37
CA GLY A 362 20.13 -12.81 -1.82
C GLY A 362 18.96 -12.18 -2.59
N ILE A 363 18.08 -11.46 -1.91
CA ILE A 363 16.99 -10.68 -2.50
C ILE A 363 17.44 -9.20 -2.58
N ASN A 364 17.31 -8.61 -3.75
CA ASN A 364 17.78 -7.25 -3.97
C ASN A 364 16.88 -6.21 -3.28
N ARG A 365 15.57 -6.47 -3.19
CA ARG A 365 14.60 -5.55 -2.60
C ARG A 365 13.61 -6.31 -1.73
N PRO A 366 13.74 -6.23 -0.40
CA PRO A 366 12.69 -6.65 0.53
C PRO A 366 11.44 -5.80 0.30
N TYR A 367 10.26 -6.42 0.34
CA TYR A 367 8.99 -5.70 0.17
C TYR A 367 8.20 -5.58 1.49
N TRP A 368 8.63 -6.29 2.53
CA TRP A 368 8.00 -6.23 3.85
C TRP A 368 9.04 -6.20 4.97
N MET A 369 8.92 -5.27 5.91
CA MET A 369 9.85 -5.10 7.04
C MET A 369 9.13 -4.80 8.36
N LEU A 370 7.79 -4.87 8.39
CA LEU A 370 7.00 -4.53 9.56
C LEU A 370 6.67 -5.79 10.37
N GLN A 371 6.76 -5.70 11.71
CA GLN A 371 6.38 -6.76 12.64
C GLN A 371 4.85 -6.95 12.75
N GLN A 372 4.08 -6.04 12.19
CA GLN A 372 2.62 -6.10 12.16
C GLN A 372 2.12 -5.93 10.73
N TYR A 373 1.25 -6.84 10.33
CA TYR A 373 0.50 -6.79 9.09
C TYR A 373 -0.95 -6.41 9.36
N ASN A 374 -1.47 -5.40 8.67
CA ASN A 374 -2.86 -4.99 8.79
C ASN A 374 -3.73 -5.72 7.76
N LEU A 375 -4.32 -6.85 8.17
CA LEU A 375 -5.14 -7.73 7.33
C LEU A 375 -6.48 -7.07 7.00
N PRO A 376 -6.81 -6.81 5.71
CA PRO A 376 -8.09 -6.21 5.33
C PRO A 376 -9.21 -7.26 5.29
N ILE A 377 -10.33 -6.93 5.95
CA ILE A 377 -11.59 -7.66 5.86
C ILE A 377 -12.63 -6.69 5.32
N CYS A 378 -13.08 -6.93 4.10
CA CYS A 378 -13.96 -6.04 3.36
C CYS A 378 -15.32 -6.70 3.12
N THR A 379 -16.41 -6.00 3.46
CA THR A 379 -17.78 -6.46 3.29
C THR A 379 -18.64 -5.40 2.60
N LEU A 380 -19.63 -5.81 1.84
CA LEU A 380 -20.57 -4.86 1.28
C LEU A 380 -21.40 -4.20 2.37
N LYS A 381 -21.58 -2.88 2.28
CA LYS A 381 -22.48 -2.15 3.18
C LYS A 381 -23.89 -2.69 3.06
N LYS A 382 -24.57 -2.87 4.19
CA LYS A 382 -25.98 -3.19 4.20
C LYS A 382 -26.76 -2.05 3.52
N GLN A 383 -27.53 -2.38 2.50
CA GLN A 383 -28.44 -1.41 1.91
C GLN A 383 -29.50 -1.08 2.98
N SER A 384 -29.51 0.19 3.42
CA SER A 384 -30.53 0.73 4.33
C SER A 384 -31.85 0.90 3.60
#